data_47d78f65d6f4ab2a706cb52ed034c90f
#
_entry.id   47d78f65d6f4ab2a706cb52ed034c90f
#
_cell.length_a   1.000
_cell.length_b   1.000
_cell.length_c   1.000
_cell.angle_alpha   90.00
_cell.angle_beta   90.00
_cell.angle_gamma   90.00
#
_symmetry.space_group_name_H-M   'P 1'
#
loop_
_entity.id
_entity.type
_entity.pdbx_description
1 polymer ?
#
loop_
_entity_poly.entity_id
_entity_poly.type
_entity_poly.pdbx_seq_one_letter_code
_entity_poly.pdbx_strand_id
1 'polypeptide(L)'
;VGLSRFSFSTEPLSVPALQASLADSRCGGYAAFEGWVRNHNEGREVTGLEYEAFAELAVREGERIIAEACAKFGVDNARCVHRVGALALGDIAVWVGVSARHRDEAFRACRYIIDE
;
A
#
# COMPACT_ATOMS: atom_id res chain seq x y z
N VAL A 1 19.67 -3.16 2.26
CA VAL A 1 18.56 -2.79 3.12
C VAL A 1 17.46 -2.20 2.28
N GLY A 2 16.37 -2.87 2.21
CA GLY A 2 15.24 -2.40 1.44
C GLY A 2 14.45 -1.34 2.19
N LEU A 3 13.73 -0.53 1.42
CA LEU A 3 12.75 0.36 1.96
C LEU A 3 11.61 -0.48 2.55
N SER A 4 10.94 0.05 3.58
CA SER A 4 9.74 -0.57 4.09
C SER A 4 8.70 -0.69 2.98
N ARG A 5 8.16 -1.88 2.80
CA ARG A 5 7.13 -2.12 1.78
C ARG A 5 5.77 -1.66 2.26
N PHE A 6 5.52 -1.71 3.55
CA PHE A 6 4.28 -1.23 4.15
C PHE A 6 4.59 -0.12 5.13
N SER A 7 3.86 0.98 5.05
CA SER A 7 4.05 2.10 5.97
C SER A 7 2.75 2.88 6.16
N PHE A 8 2.68 3.60 7.26
CA PHE A 8 1.64 4.59 7.50
C PHE A 8 2.18 5.98 7.21
N SER A 9 1.29 6.88 6.83
CA SER A 9 1.64 8.28 6.59
C SER A 9 0.63 9.20 7.26
N THR A 10 1.12 10.23 7.92
CA THR A 10 0.27 11.30 8.45
C THR A 10 0.10 12.43 7.44
N GLU A 11 0.89 12.40 6.36
CA GLU A 11 0.87 13.41 5.32
C GLU A 11 0.12 12.93 4.09
N PRO A 12 -0.41 13.85 3.27
CA PRO A 12 -1.02 13.46 2.01
C PRO A 12 -0.07 12.66 1.14
N LEU A 13 -0.59 11.66 0.44
CA LEU A 13 0.23 10.80 -0.39
C LEU A 13 0.52 11.46 -1.74
N SER A 14 1.79 11.43 -2.14
CA SER A 14 2.19 11.88 -3.47
C SER A 14 2.28 10.66 -4.39
N VAL A 15 1.28 10.44 -5.21
CA VAL A 15 1.24 9.29 -6.12
C VAL A 15 2.43 9.30 -7.09
N PRO A 16 2.83 10.44 -7.67
CA PRO A 16 4.03 10.45 -8.53
C PRO A 16 5.29 9.96 -7.81
N ALA A 17 5.48 10.36 -6.56
CA ALA A 17 6.65 9.92 -5.80
C ALA A 17 6.57 8.43 -5.47
N LEU A 18 5.38 7.96 -5.11
CA LEU A 18 5.16 6.54 -4.81
C LEU A 18 5.38 5.68 -6.05
N GLN A 19 4.85 6.11 -7.19
CA GLN A 19 5.05 5.41 -8.45
C GLN A 19 6.52 5.35 -8.81
N ALA A 20 7.24 6.45 -8.66
CA ALA A 20 8.66 6.51 -8.96
C ALA A 20 9.46 5.53 -8.09
N SER A 21 9.02 5.30 -6.85
CA SER A 21 9.71 4.37 -5.95
C SER A 21 9.64 2.92 -6.43
N LEU A 22 8.71 2.60 -7.34
CA LEU A 22 8.57 1.26 -7.90
C LEU A 22 9.14 1.14 -9.32
N ALA A 23 9.70 2.20 -9.86
CA ALA A 23 10.25 2.17 -11.21
C ALA A 23 11.42 1.19 -11.29
N ASP A 24 11.37 0.32 -12.29
CA ASP A 24 12.37 -0.73 -12.49
C ASP A 24 12.40 -1.06 -13.97
N SER A 25 13.57 -0.93 -14.58
CA SER A 25 13.72 -1.13 -16.02
C SER A 25 13.40 -2.55 -16.47
N ARG A 26 13.37 -3.52 -15.55
CA ARG A 26 12.99 -4.90 -15.86
C ARG A 26 11.48 -5.10 -15.89
N CYS A 27 10.72 -4.12 -15.40
CA CYS A 27 9.29 -4.27 -15.23
C CYS A 27 8.53 -3.51 -16.30
N GLY A 28 7.67 -4.22 -17.04
CA GLY A 28 6.80 -3.64 -18.05
C GLY A 28 5.38 -3.41 -17.57
N GLY A 29 5.03 -3.97 -16.39
CA GLY A 29 3.69 -3.83 -15.86
C GLY A 29 3.68 -3.09 -14.52
N TYR A 30 2.87 -2.05 -14.44
CA TYR A 30 2.65 -1.33 -13.19
C TYR A 30 1.15 -1.29 -12.94
N ALA A 31 0.73 -1.70 -11.74
CA ALA A 31 -0.66 -1.64 -11.33
C ALA A 31 -0.74 -0.97 -9.98
N ALA A 32 -1.74 -0.15 -9.78
CA ALA A 32 -1.94 0.53 -8.52
C ALA A 32 -3.41 0.61 -8.18
N PHE A 33 -3.69 0.60 -6.89
CA PHE A 33 -5.02 0.82 -6.36
C PHE A 33 -4.98 2.00 -5.40
N GLU A 34 -5.99 2.87 -5.49
CA GLU A 34 -6.19 3.96 -4.55
C GLU A 34 -7.54 3.77 -3.89
N GLY A 35 -7.54 3.71 -2.57
CA GLY A 35 -8.78 3.75 -1.81
C GLY A 35 -9.02 5.18 -1.34
N TRP A 36 -10.18 5.72 -1.64
CA TRP A 36 -10.52 7.12 -1.33
C TRP A 36 -11.51 7.20 -0.18
N VAL A 37 -11.42 8.27 0.58
CA VAL A 37 -12.42 8.55 1.60
C VAL A 37 -13.73 8.97 0.94
N ARG A 38 -14.80 8.25 1.25
CA ARG A 38 -16.11 8.54 0.69
C ARG A 38 -17.10 8.89 1.80
N ASN A 39 -18.21 9.52 1.43
CA ASN A 39 -19.18 10.05 2.39
C ASN A 39 -19.96 8.99 3.19
N HIS A 40 -19.89 7.72 2.78
CA HIS A 40 -20.49 6.62 3.51
C HIS A 40 -19.50 5.80 4.34
N ASN A 41 -18.33 6.36 4.54
CA ASN A 41 -17.29 5.67 5.28
C ASN A 41 -17.62 5.67 6.77
N GLU A 42 -17.71 4.49 7.37
CA GLU A 42 -17.90 4.32 8.80
C GLU A 42 -16.58 4.20 9.54
N GLY A 43 -15.51 4.62 8.92
CA GLY A 43 -14.18 4.53 9.48
C GLY A 43 -14.11 5.17 10.86
N ARG A 44 -13.52 4.46 11.80
CA ARG A 44 -13.32 4.96 13.16
C ARG A 44 -11.91 5.46 13.30
N GLU A 45 -11.78 6.55 14.03
CA GLU A 45 -10.47 7.05 14.36
C GLU A 45 -9.85 6.15 15.42
N VAL A 46 -8.61 5.78 15.19
CA VAL A 46 -7.80 5.12 16.20
C VAL A 46 -7.00 6.20 16.91
N THR A 47 -7.09 6.27 18.23
CA THR A 47 -6.50 7.36 18.99
C THR A 47 -5.30 6.91 19.81
N GLY A 48 -4.31 7.78 19.90
CA GLY A 48 -3.25 7.76 20.91
C GLY A 48 -2.46 6.45 20.99
N LEU A 49 -2.37 5.95 22.21
CA LEU A 49 -1.57 4.76 22.50
C LEU A 49 -2.06 3.50 21.79
N GLU A 50 -3.36 3.39 21.62
CA GLU A 50 -3.93 2.25 20.89
C GLU A 50 -3.45 2.23 19.45
N TYR A 51 -3.37 3.40 18.84
CA TYR A 51 -2.88 3.53 17.49
C TYR A 51 -1.43 3.05 17.37
N GLU A 52 -0.56 3.46 18.30
CA GLU A 52 0.85 3.08 18.24
C GLU A 52 1.04 1.57 18.31
N ALA A 53 0.37 0.91 19.25
CA ALA A 53 0.46 -0.54 19.39
C ALA A 53 -0.09 -1.26 18.15
N PHE A 54 -1.21 -0.78 17.65
CA PHE A 54 -1.83 -1.32 16.45
C PHE A 54 -0.94 -1.13 15.23
N ALA A 55 -0.29 0.04 15.13
CA ALA A 55 0.57 0.35 13.98
C ALA A 55 1.75 -0.61 13.87
N GLU A 56 2.41 -0.94 14.98
CA GLU A 56 3.52 -1.90 14.95
C GLU A 56 3.09 -3.26 14.43
N LEU A 57 1.97 -3.76 14.95
CA LEU A 57 1.43 -5.04 14.52
C LEU A 57 1.02 -4.99 13.06
N ALA A 58 0.33 -3.91 12.65
CA ALA A 58 -0.13 -3.74 11.29
C ALA A 58 1.03 -3.66 10.30
N VAL A 59 2.12 -2.98 10.66
CA VAL A 59 3.30 -2.90 9.80
C VAL A 59 3.91 -4.29 9.60
N ARG A 60 4.04 -5.07 10.64
CA ARG A 60 4.57 -6.44 10.52
C ARG A 60 3.69 -7.31 9.65
N GLU A 61 2.38 -7.24 9.85
CA GLU A 61 1.44 -7.99 9.03
C GLU A 61 1.45 -7.51 7.58
N GLY A 62 1.50 -6.21 7.37
CA GLY A 62 1.58 -5.63 6.03
C GLY A 62 2.84 -6.07 5.30
N GLU A 63 3.99 -6.03 5.98
CA GLU A 63 5.25 -6.48 5.38
C GLU A 63 5.17 -7.97 5.01
N ARG A 64 4.58 -8.78 5.88
CA ARG A 64 4.42 -10.21 5.64
C ARG A 64 3.54 -10.46 4.42
N ILE A 65 2.41 -9.77 4.33
CA ILE A 65 1.47 -9.92 3.22
C ILE A 65 2.12 -9.53 1.90
N ILE A 66 2.84 -8.42 1.89
CA ILE A 66 3.50 -7.95 0.66
C ILE A 66 4.61 -8.93 0.25
N ALA A 67 5.41 -9.40 1.20
CA ALA A 67 6.44 -10.39 0.90
C ALA A 67 5.83 -11.68 0.35
N GLU A 68 4.71 -12.10 0.91
CA GLU A 68 3.98 -13.28 0.46
C GLU A 68 3.45 -13.10 -0.97
N ALA A 69 2.90 -11.91 -1.27
CA ALA A 69 2.42 -11.61 -2.61
C ALA A 69 3.56 -11.62 -3.63
N CYS A 70 4.69 -11.03 -3.27
CA CYS A 70 5.85 -11.00 -4.16
C CYS A 70 6.34 -12.42 -4.47
N ALA A 71 6.40 -13.27 -3.47
CA ALA A 71 6.84 -14.66 -3.65
C ALA A 71 5.82 -15.46 -4.46
N LYS A 72 4.54 -15.27 -4.17
CA LYS A 72 3.47 -16.05 -4.80
C LYS A 72 3.30 -15.75 -6.28
N PHE A 73 3.41 -14.48 -6.66
CA PHE A 73 3.17 -14.07 -8.04
C PHE A 73 4.45 -13.72 -8.80
N GLY A 74 5.58 -13.82 -8.16
CA GLY A 74 6.85 -13.56 -8.82
C GLY A 74 7.04 -12.11 -9.22
N VAL A 75 6.57 -11.16 -8.40
CA VAL A 75 6.73 -9.75 -8.70
C VAL A 75 7.98 -9.20 -8.03
N ASP A 76 8.55 -8.18 -8.66
CA ASP A 76 9.81 -7.61 -8.22
C ASP A 76 9.64 -6.54 -7.15
N ASN A 77 8.62 -5.70 -7.28
CA ASN A 77 8.43 -4.57 -6.38
C ASN A 77 6.96 -4.40 -6.03
N ALA A 78 6.70 -4.22 -4.74
CA ALA A 78 5.35 -3.95 -4.26
C ALA A 78 5.43 -3.08 -3.02
N ARG A 79 4.45 -2.20 -2.86
CA ARG A 79 4.42 -1.26 -1.75
C ARG A 79 2.99 -0.89 -1.40
N CYS A 80 2.74 -0.66 -0.12
CA CYS A 80 1.45 -0.18 0.37
C CYS A 80 1.69 0.93 1.38
N VAL A 81 0.96 2.04 1.22
CA VAL A 81 1.00 3.14 2.18
C VAL A 81 -0.43 3.45 2.59
N HIS A 82 -0.66 3.49 3.89
CA HIS A 82 -1.96 3.76 4.47
C HIS A 82 -1.92 5.08 5.23
N ARG A 83 -2.87 5.97 4.94
CA ARG A 83 -2.96 7.23 5.66
C ARG A 83 -3.65 7.06 6.99
N VAL A 84 -3.20 7.84 7.95
CA VAL A 84 -3.77 7.89 9.29
C VAL A 84 -4.00 9.34 9.67
N GLY A 85 -4.84 9.54 10.67
CA GLY A 85 -5.18 10.88 11.15
C GLY A 85 -6.44 11.41 10.47
N ALA A 86 -6.58 12.71 10.42
CA ALA A 86 -7.75 13.36 9.84
C ALA A 86 -7.67 13.33 8.31
N LEU A 87 -8.72 12.83 7.69
CA LEU A 87 -8.82 12.73 6.24
C LEU A 87 -10.09 13.42 5.78
N ALA A 88 -10.00 14.13 4.67
CA ALA A 88 -11.15 14.77 4.05
C ALA A 88 -11.74 13.86 2.97
N LEU A 89 -12.97 14.15 2.57
CA LEU A 89 -13.59 13.43 1.46
C LEU A 89 -12.73 13.55 0.21
N GLY A 90 -12.52 12.43 -0.46
CA GLY A 90 -11.72 12.37 -1.68
C GLY A 90 -10.24 12.17 -1.45
N ASP A 91 -9.76 12.29 -0.21
CA ASP A 91 -8.36 12.01 0.08
C ASP A 91 -8.05 10.54 -0.17
N ILE A 92 -6.81 10.28 -0.59
CA ILE A 92 -6.33 8.91 -0.74
C ILE A 92 -6.07 8.35 0.65
N ALA A 93 -6.85 7.35 1.04
CA ALA A 93 -6.71 6.70 2.34
C ALA A 93 -5.68 5.58 2.30
N VAL A 94 -5.58 4.88 1.18
CA VAL A 94 -4.63 3.79 1.00
C VAL A 94 -4.17 3.76 -0.46
N TRP A 95 -2.91 3.44 -0.64
CA TRP A 95 -2.33 3.25 -1.97
C TRP A 95 -1.54 1.94 -1.97
N VAL A 96 -1.81 1.11 -2.97
CA VAL A 96 -1.06 -0.12 -3.21
C VAL A 96 -0.50 -0.06 -4.61
N GLY A 97 0.79 -0.25 -4.76
CA GLY A 97 1.43 -0.26 -6.07
C GLY A 97 2.29 -1.50 -6.24
N VAL A 98 2.30 -2.02 -7.45
CA VAL A 98 3.10 -3.20 -7.82
C VAL A 98 3.71 -2.95 -9.17
N SER A 99 5.01 -3.21 -9.31
CA SER A 99 5.64 -3.28 -10.61
C SER A 99 6.17 -4.70 -10.84
N ALA A 100 5.86 -5.24 -12.00
CA ALA A 100 6.21 -6.61 -12.36
C ALA A 100 6.60 -6.65 -13.84
N ARG A 101 7.20 -7.75 -14.26
CA ARG A 101 7.62 -7.88 -15.64
C ARG A 101 6.43 -7.84 -16.59
N HIS A 102 5.31 -8.43 -16.18
CA HIS A 102 4.09 -8.49 -16.98
C HIS A 102 2.89 -8.02 -16.17
N ARG A 103 1.86 -7.54 -16.88
CA ARG A 103 0.67 -6.97 -16.25
C ARG A 103 -0.14 -7.97 -15.43
N ASP A 104 -0.16 -9.22 -15.82
CA ASP A 104 -0.96 -10.22 -15.10
C ASP A 104 -0.49 -10.37 -13.66
N GLU A 105 0.80 -10.56 -13.47
CA GLU A 105 1.36 -10.68 -12.11
C GLU A 105 1.15 -9.39 -11.31
N ALA A 106 1.28 -8.24 -11.98
CA ALA A 106 1.07 -6.95 -11.32
C ALA A 106 -0.37 -6.82 -10.81
N PHE A 107 -1.35 -7.14 -11.64
CA PHE A 107 -2.75 -7.10 -11.24
C PHE A 107 -3.06 -8.08 -10.11
N ARG A 108 -2.56 -9.30 -10.22
CA ARG A 108 -2.83 -10.34 -9.23
C ARG A 108 -2.22 -10.00 -7.87
N ALA A 109 -0.98 -9.55 -7.87
CA ALA A 109 -0.31 -9.18 -6.62
C ALA A 109 -0.98 -7.97 -5.98
N CYS A 110 -1.34 -6.97 -6.76
CA CYS A 110 -2.02 -5.78 -6.25
C CYS A 110 -3.34 -6.18 -5.59
N ARG A 111 -4.14 -6.99 -6.24
CA ARG A 111 -5.40 -7.46 -5.68
C ARG A 111 -5.20 -8.29 -4.41
N TYR A 112 -4.21 -9.15 -4.41
CA TYR A 112 -3.91 -9.96 -3.23
C TYR A 112 -3.59 -9.09 -2.02
N ILE A 113 -2.77 -8.06 -2.22
CA ILE A 113 -2.40 -7.14 -1.14
C ILE A 113 -3.61 -6.38 -0.62
N ILE A 114 -4.48 -5.91 -1.51
CA ILE A 114 -5.70 -5.20 -1.12
C ILE A 114 -6.63 -6.09 -0.30
N ASP A 115 -6.77 -7.35 -0.70
CA ASP A 115 -7.72 -8.28 -0.10
C ASP A 115 -7.26 -8.83 1.26
N GLU A 116 -5.97 -8.78 1.53
CA GLU A 116 -5.43 -9.26 2.79
C GLU A 116 -5.20 -8.12 3.78
#